data_9b3cc38b474320e46ef5e74ad035b74d
#
_entry.id   9b3cc38b474320e46ef5e74ad035b74d
#
_cell.length_a   1.000
_cell.length_b   1.000
_cell.length_c   1.000
_cell.angle_alpha   90.00
_cell.angle_beta   90.00
_cell.angle_gamma   90.00
#
_symmetry.space_group_name_H-M   'P 1'
#
loop_
_entity.id
_entity.type
_entity.pdbx_description
1 polymer ?
#
loop_
_entity_poly.entity_id
_entity_poly.type
_entity_poly.pdbx_seq_one_letter_code
_entity_poly.pdbx_strand_id
1 'polypeptide(L)'
;MTALLAGGNSPIGLAIAEALARDGHQVIGTGLEPCDAPVYTRFEVADLSAPEQAGRVVRAAVDAFGGLDVLVLATAVMPVAPITRTTDDQWRTAIGATLDAAFHLCRAALPHLTRAVVAVGSVNSFLSAPGLPAYAAAKGGLDALMRQIALEYGPAGIRANIVAPGLIGGEDLEHAADGYPIGRTGTPQDVAAAVAFLASPAAAFITGATLPVDGGLSIASPAAYLRPDLRARFTPTPSRSHDKESPSIGDQSVPRE
;
A
#
# COMPACT_ATOMS: atom_id res chain seq x y z
N MET A 1 6.11 1.86 -20.29
CA MET A 1 4.97 2.39 -19.51
C MET A 1 5.51 3.36 -18.47
N THR A 2 4.71 4.32 -18.06
CA THR A 2 5.12 5.42 -17.17
C THR A 2 4.26 5.45 -15.91
N ALA A 3 4.88 5.71 -14.76
CA ALA A 3 4.19 5.77 -13.48
C ALA A 3 4.63 6.99 -12.66
N LEU A 4 3.69 7.67 -12.03
CA LEU A 4 3.92 8.65 -10.98
C LEU A 4 3.52 8.05 -9.65
N LEU A 5 4.45 8.04 -8.68
CA LEU A 5 4.27 7.46 -7.35
C LEU A 5 4.42 8.54 -6.27
N ALA A 6 3.34 8.85 -5.59
CA ALA A 6 3.33 9.70 -4.40
C ALA A 6 3.65 8.89 -3.14
N GLY A 7 4.51 9.43 -2.26
CA GLY A 7 5.01 8.73 -1.06
C GLY A 7 6.19 7.78 -1.37
N GLY A 8 6.95 8.08 -2.42
CA GLY A 8 8.01 7.24 -2.96
C GLY A 8 9.19 7.00 -2.03
N ASN A 9 9.43 7.86 -1.04
CA ASN A 9 10.54 7.71 -0.08
C ASN A 9 10.19 6.86 1.16
N SER A 10 8.97 6.32 1.24
CA SER A 10 8.60 5.38 2.30
C SER A 10 9.00 3.93 1.94
N PRO A 11 9.16 3.02 2.92
CA PRO A 11 9.44 1.61 2.63
C PRO A 11 8.41 0.96 1.69
N ILE A 12 7.12 1.28 1.86
CA ILE A 12 6.04 0.81 0.97
C ILE A 12 6.21 1.44 -0.43
N GLY A 13 6.49 2.74 -0.50
CA GLY A 13 6.70 3.44 -1.76
C GLY A 13 7.87 2.88 -2.56
N LEU A 14 9.02 2.63 -1.90
CA LEU A 14 10.18 2.02 -2.54
C LEU A 14 9.86 0.63 -3.10
N ALA A 15 9.21 -0.23 -2.31
CA ALA A 15 8.80 -1.56 -2.76
C ALA A 15 7.83 -1.50 -3.96
N ILE A 16 6.90 -0.53 -3.96
CA ILE A 16 5.99 -0.29 -5.10
C ILE A 16 6.78 0.15 -6.34
N ALA A 17 7.72 1.09 -6.19
CA ALA A 17 8.54 1.56 -7.30
C ALA A 17 9.34 0.40 -7.92
N GLU A 18 9.96 -0.44 -7.09
CA GLU A 18 10.69 -1.63 -7.54
C GLU A 18 9.78 -2.64 -8.27
N ALA A 19 8.55 -2.85 -7.78
CA ALA A 19 7.60 -3.75 -8.42
C ALA A 19 7.17 -3.21 -9.79
N LEU A 20 6.83 -1.93 -9.88
CA LEU A 20 6.47 -1.28 -11.14
C LEU A 20 7.65 -1.28 -12.14
N ALA A 21 8.87 -1.02 -11.68
CA ALA A 21 10.06 -1.06 -12.54
C ALA A 21 10.34 -2.47 -13.09
N ARG A 22 10.14 -3.52 -12.29
CA ARG A 22 10.22 -4.92 -12.76
C ARG A 22 9.19 -5.23 -13.84
N ASP A 23 8.02 -4.61 -13.79
CA ASP A 23 6.96 -4.71 -14.80
C ASP A 23 7.20 -3.79 -16.01
N GLY A 24 8.36 -3.13 -16.09
CA GLY A 24 8.78 -2.32 -17.22
C GLY A 24 8.27 -0.86 -17.19
N HIS A 25 7.86 -0.34 -16.04
CA HIS A 25 7.52 1.06 -15.89
C HIS A 25 8.77 1.92 -15.65
N GLN A 26 8.81 3.09 -16.28
CA GLN A 26 9.66 4.19 -15.83
C GLN A 26 8.90 4.91 -14.70
N VAL A 27 9.55 5.07 -13.55
CA VAL A 27 8.88 5.59 -12.35
C VAL A 27 9.45 6.95 -11.97
N ILE A 28 8.57 7.94 -11.81
CA ILE A 28 8.87 9.19 -11.10
C ILE A 28 8.29 9.07 -9.69
N GLY A 29 9.16 9.24 -8.69
CA GLY A 29 8.76 9.31 -7.28
C GLY A 29 8.52 10.74 -6.81
N THR A 30 7.68 10.91 -5.80
CA THR A 30 7.57 12.19 -5.07
C THR A 30 7.32 11.95 -3.58
N GLY A 31 7.82 12.85 -2.76
CA GLY A 31 7.70 12.85 -1.30
C GLY A 31 8.13 14.17 -0.70
N LEU A 32 8.05 14.29 0.62
CA LEU A 32 8.45 15.49 1.34
C LEU A 32 9.98 15.66 1.44
N GLU A 33 10.71 14.55 1.42
CA GLU A 33 12.17 14.50 1.53
C GLU A 33 12.77 13.89 0.25
N PRO A 34 14.01 14.26 -0.11
CA PRO A 34 14.72 13.68 -1.24
C PRO A 34 14.86 12.15 -1.13
N CYS A 35 14.93 11.49 -2.29
CA CYS A 35 15.22 10.07 -2.37
C CYS A 35 16.10 9.79 -3.60
N ASP A 36 17.31 9.27 -3.36
CA ASP A 36 18.30 8.96 -4.41
C ASP A 36 18.24 7.48 -4.85
N ALA A 37 17.13 6.78 -4.56
CA ALA A 37 16.98 5.38 -4.93
C ALA A 37 17.05 5.21 -6.46
N PRO A 38 17.90 4.30 -6.98
CA PRO A 38 18.17 4.16 -8.42
C PRO A 38 16.97 3.66 -9.23
N VAL A 39 15.91 3.23 -8.56
CA VAL A 39 14.66 2.80 -9.19
C VAL A 39 13.90 3.97 -9.83
N TYR A 40 14.12 5.20 -9.34
CA TYR A 40 13.46 6.39 -9.87
C TYR A 40 14.21 6.95 -11.06
N THR A 41 13.51 7.16 -12.18
CA THR A 41 14.01 7.96 -13.29
C THR A 41 14.22 9.42 -12.86
N ARG A 42 13.37 9.89 -11.96
CA ARG A 42 13.41 11.21 -11.33
C ARG A 42 12.66 11.19 -9.99
N PHE A 43 13.09 12.01 -9.04
CA PHE A 43 12.38 12.20 -7.78
C PHE A 43 12.09 13.70 -7.55
N GLU A 44 10.84 14.03 -7.26
CA GLU A 44 10.35 15.38 -7.02
C GLU A 44 10.04 15.59 -5.55
N VAL A 45 10.70 16.53 -4.90
CA VAL A 45 10.37 16.94 -3.53
C VAL A 45 9.17 17.89 -3.57
N ALA A 46 8.07 17.52 -2.91
CA ALA A 46 6.85 18.31 -2.92
C ALA A 46 5.93 17.98 -1.74
N ASP A 47 5.29 19.01 -1.20
CA ASP A 47 4.11 18.86 -0.35
C ASP A 47 2.86 18.77 -1.23
N LEU A 48 2.31 17.57 -1.36
CA LEU A 48 1.18 17.28 -2.23
C LEU A 48 -0.17 17.75 -1.66
N SER A 49 -0.21 18.17 -0.39
CA SER A 49 -1.36 18.86 0.19
C SER A 49 -1.56 20.25 -0.40
N ALA A 50 -0.49 20.84 -0.99
CA ALA A 50 -0.53 22.09 -1.70
C ALA A 50 -0.85 21.85 -3.19
N PRO A 51 -1.98 22.38 -3.72
CA PRO A 51 -2.46 22.09 -5.07
C PRO A 51 -1.46 22.52 -6.17
N GLU A 52 -0.72 23.60 -5.97
CA GLU A 52 0.27 24.10 -6.91
C GLU A 52 1.46 23.14 -7.04
N GLN A 53 1.90 22.55 -5.92
CA GLN A 53 3.00 21.59 -5.88
C GLN A 53 2.58 20.25 -6.51
N ALA A 54 1.39 19.75 -6.21
CA ALA A 54 0.83 18.58 -6.86
C ALA A 54 0.74 18.77 -8.38
N GLY A 55 0.24 19.93 -8.85
CA GLY A 55 0.18 20.28 -10.26
C GLY A 55 1.57 20.36 -10.92
N ARG A 56 2.58 20.89 -10.21
CA ARG A 56 3.97 20.94 -10.68
C ARG A 56 4.55 19.53 -10.88
N VAL A 57 4.35 18.65 -9.92
CA VAL A 57 4.85 17.26 -10.00
C VAL A 57 4.23 16.52 -11.19
N VAL A 58 2.92 16.65 -11.39
CA VAL A 58 2.24 16.02 -12.54
C VAL A 58 2.77 16.55 -13.86
N ARG A 59 2.93 17.88 -14.01
CA ARG A 59 3.52 18.47 -15.22
C ARG A 59 4.93 17.93 -15.45
N ALA A 60 5.77 17.88 -14.41
CA ALA A 60 7.13 17.34 -14.54
C ALA A 60 7.14 15.88 -15.03
N ALA A 61 6.16 15.06 -14.60
CA ALA A 61 6.03 13.68 -15.06
C ALA A 61 5.54 13.61 -16.52
N VAL A 62 4.55 14.41 -16.89
CA VAL A 62 4.04 14.48 -18.27
C VAL A 62 5.10 14.99 -19.24
N ASP A 63 5.86 16.03 -18.86
CA ASP A 63 6.93 16.59 -19.70
C ASP A 63 8.08 15.59 -19.89
N ALA A 64 8.41 14.81 -18.87
CA ALA A 64 9.47 13.81 -18.95
C ALA A 64 9.10 12.59 -19.81
N PHE A 65 7.84 12.20 -19.86
CA PHE A 65 7.40 10.94 -20.48
C PHE A 65 6.46 11.13 -21.68
N GLY A 66 5.95 12.34 -21.93
CA GLY A 66 4.93 12.59 -22.95
C GLY A 66 3.53 12.10 -22.60
N GLY A 67 3.31 11.60 -21.38
CA GLY A 67 2.05 11.08 -20.87
C GLY A 67 2.22 10.28 -19.58
N LEU A 68 1.12 9.80 -19.02
CA LEU A 68 1.12 9.05 -17.77
C LEU A 68 0.20 7.81 -17.88
N ASP A 69 0.74 6.61 -17.63
CA ASP A 69 -0.05 5.39 -17.65
C ASP A 69 -0.69 5.09 -16.28
N VAL A 70 0.09 5.27 -15.21
CA VAL A 70 -0.32 4.89 -13.85
C VAL A 70 -0.03 6.01 -12.87
N LEU A 71 -1.00 6.30 -12.01
CA LEU A 71 -0.82 7.12 -10.81
C LEU A 71 -0.95 6.25 -9.57
N VAL A 72 0.06 6.26 -8.69
CA VAL A 72 0.01 5.58 -7.39
C VAL A 72 0.01 6.60 -6.26
N LEU A 73 -0.95 6.45 -5.35
CA LEU A 73 -1.17 7.32 -4.20
C LEU A 73 -0.82 6.55 -2.91
N ALA A 74 0.39 6.76 -2.37
CA ALA A 74 0.89 6.04 -1.19
C ALA A 74 1.29 6.99 -0.03
N THR A 75 0.74 8.20 -0.02
CA THR A 75 0.95 9.17 1.06
C THR A 75 -0.01 8.98 2.22
N ALA A 76 0.47 9.14 3.44
CA ALA A 76 -0.36 9.23 4.65
C ALA A 76 0.46 9.74 5.85
N VAL A 77 -0.24 10.33 6.79
CA VAL A 77 0.24 10.60 8.14
C VAL A 77 -0.78 10.03 9.12
N MET A 78 -0.30 9.33 10.15
CA MET A 78 -1.15 8.62 11.12
C MET A 78 -0.90 9.14 12.55
N PRO A 79 -1.47 10.29 12.93
CA PRO A 79 -1.42 10.75 14.31
C PRO A 79 -2.27 9.84 15.21
N VAL A 80 -1.75 9.54 16.39
CA VAL A 80 -2.42 8.66 17.35
C VAL A 80 -2.89 9.48 18.56
N ALA A 81 -4.20 9.66 18.68
CA ALA A 81 -4.87 10.28 19.83
C ALA A 81 -6.36 9.90 19.84
N PRO A 82 -7.00 9.73 21.01
CA PRO A 82 -8.46 9.59 21.06
C PRO A 82 -9.13 10.88 20.56
N ILE A 83 -10.35 10.78 20.02
CA ILE A 83 -11.05 11.89 19.35
C ILE A 83 -11.08 13.18 20.17
N THR A 84 -11.26 13.08 21.49
CA THR A 84 -11.32 14.25 22.38
C THR A 84 -9.97 14.92 22.63
N ARG A 85 -8.86 14.30 22.21
CA ARG A 85 -7.48 14.82 22.33
C ARG A 85 -6.80 14.99 20.97
N THR A 86 -7.46 14.62 19.88
CA THR A 86 -6.96 14.89 18.54
C THR A 86 -7.00 16.40 18.31
N THR A 87 -5.85 17.01 18.04
CA THR A 87 -5.78 18.44 17.75
C THR A 87 -6.24 18.76 16.34
N ASP A 88 -6.62 20.00 16.10
CA ASP A 88 -6.96 20.49 14.76
C ASP A 88 -5.79 20.30 13.77
N ASP A 89 -4.54 20.47 14.23
CA ASP A 89 -3.36 20.29 13.39
C ASP A 89 -3.14 18.83 13.03
N GLN A 90 -3.32 17.92 13.98
CA GLN A 90 -3.27 16.47 13.69
C GLN A 90 -4.36 16.07 12.68
N TRP A 91 -5.56 16.62 12.84
CA TRP A 91 -6.65 16.39 11.91
C TRP A 91 -6.30 16.90 10.50
N ARG A 92 -5.93 18.19 10.39
CA ARG A 92 -5.59 18.82 9.10
C ARG A 92 -4.41 18.11 8.41
N THR A 93 -3.38 17.73 9.19
CA THR A 93 -2.21 17.02 8.64
C THR A 93 -2.61 15.66 8.06
N ALA A 94 -3.44 14.89 8.77
CA ALA A 94 -3.87 13.58 8.27
C ALA A 94 -4.75 13.69 7.01
N ILE A 95 -5.70 14.63 6.99
CA ILE A 95 -6.56 14.90 5.82
C ILE A 95 -5.70 15.44 4.66
N GLY A 96 -4.86 16.44 4.90
CA GLY A 96 -4.01 17.06 3.88
C GLY A 96 -3.07 16.07 3.21
N ALA A 97 -2.31 15.31 4.00
CA ALA A 97 -1.33 14.35 3.47
C ALA A 97 -1.95 13.15 2.76
N THR A 98 -3.20 12.81 3.05
CA THR A 98 -3.86 11.61 2.50
C THR A 98 -4.92 11.98 1.47
N LEU A 99 -5.95 12.70 1.86
CA LEU A 99 -7.13 12.95 1.04
C LEU A 99 -6.94 14.14 0.09
N ASP A 100 -6.49 15.29 0.61
CA ASP A 100 -6.28 16.48 -0.23
C ASP A 100 -5.16 16.22 -1.25
N ALA A 101 -4.05 15.60 -0.83
CA ALA A 101 -2.96 15.20 -1.73
C ALA A 101 -3.46 14.29 -2.86
N ALA A 102 -4.28 13.28 -2.54
CA ALA A 102 -4.87 12.39 -3.53
C ALA A 102 -5.79 13.15 -4.50
N PHE A 103 -6.65 14.02 -3.97
CA PHE A 103 -7.54 14.84 -4.79
C PHE A 103 -6.76 15.78 -5.73
N HIS A 104 -5.74 16.49 -5.23
CA HIS A 104 -4.95 17.41 -6.04
C HIS A 104 -4.19 16.69 -7.16
N LEU A 105 -3.56 15.53 -6.83
CA LEU A 105 -2.86 14.72 -7.82
C LEU A 105 -3.82 14.15 -8.87
N CYS A 106 -4.94 13.57 -8.47
CA CYS A 106 -5.93 13.03 -9.39
C CYS A 106 -6.48 14.11 -10.31
N ARG A 107 -6.86 15.28 -9.76
CA ARG A 107 -7.36 16.41 -10.55
C ARG A 107 -6.36 16.87 -11.63
N ALA A 108 -5.06 16.88 -11.28
CA ALA A 108 -4.02 17.28 -12.24
C ALA A 108 -3.66 16.16 -13.22
N ALA A 109 -3.65 14.89 -12.79
CA ALA A 109 -3.16 13.77 -13.59
C ALA A 109 -4.21 13.16 -14.52
N LEU A 110 -5.49 13.13 -14.15
CA LEU A 110 -6.55 12.48 -14.92
C LEU A 110 -6.65 12.93 -16.38
N PRO A 111 -6.43 14.22 -16.74
CA PRO A 111 -6.40 14.64 -18.16
C PRO A 111 -5.27 14.01 -18.99
N HIS A 112 -4.26 13.46 -18.35
CA HIS A 112 -3.06 12.90 -18.99
C HIS A 112 -2.90 11.40 -18.78
N LEU A 113 -3.82 10.80 -17.99
CA LEU A 113 -3.75 9.40 -17.57
C LEU A 113 -4.40 8.49 -18.62
N THR A 114 -3.80 7.31 -18.84
CA THR A 114 -4.26 6.38 -19.87
C THR A 114 -4.77 5.03 -19.32
N ARG A 115 -4.44 4.65 -18.05
CA ARG A 115 -4.71 3.29 -17.55
C ARG A 115 -5.32 3.20 -16.16
N ALA A 116 -4.56 3.63 -15.13
CA ALA A 116 -5.02 3.34 -13.77
C ALA A 116 -4.56 4.36 -12.72
N VAL A 117 -5.43 4.55 -11.72
CA VAL A 117 -5.09 5.09 -10.41
C VAL A 117 -5.13 3.95 -9.40
N VAL A 118 -4.06 3.76 -8.62
CA VAL A 118 -4.04 2.80 -7.51
C VAL A 118 -3.68 3.52 -6.23
N ALA A 119 -4.55 3.45 -5.22
CA ALA A 119 -4.30 4.09 -3.92
C ALA A 119 -3.94 3.05 -2.85
N VAL A 120 -2.96 3.38 -2.01
CA VAL A 120 -2.67 2.65 -0.79
C VAL A 120 -3.58 3.20 0.32
N GLY A 121 -4.69 2.50 0.53
CA GLY A 121 -5.65 2.74 1.60
C GLY A 121 -5.18 2.23 2.95
N SER A 122 -6.09 1.63 3.68
CA SER A 122 -5.87 0.87 4.92
C SER A 122 -7.14 0.09 5.26
N VAL A 123 -7.03 -1.00 6.00
CA VAL A 123 -8.19 -1.61 6.65
C VAL A 123 -8.94 -0.62 7.55
N ASN A 124 -8.27 0.43 8.04
CA ASN A 124 -8.92 1.48 8.83
C ASN A 124 -9.89 2.38 8.03
N SER A 125 -10.03 2.19 6.72
CA SER A 125 -11.11 2.82 5.94
C SER A 125 -12.48 2.21 6.23
N PHE A 126 -12.54 0.96 6.73
CA PHE A 126 -13.77 0.21 7.02
C PHE A 126 -13.73 -0.56 8.34
N LEU A 127 -12.57 -0.71 8.99
CA LEU A 127 -12.40 -1.20 10.35
C LEU A 127 -11.89 -0.07 11.24
N SER A 128 -12.37 -0.01 12.47
CA SER A 128 -11.93 1.03 13.41
C SER A 128 -10.87 0.49 14.37
N ALA A 129 -9.83 1.27 14.60
CA ALA A 129 -8.85 1.05 15.65
C ALA A 129 -8.85 2.24 16.62
N PRO A 130 -8.67 2.02 17.93
CA PRO A 130 -8.61 3.10 18.90
C PRO A 130 -7.49 4.10 18.60
N GLY A 131 -7.78 5.40 18.78
CA GLY A 131 -6.77 6.46 18.64
C GLY A 131 -6.47 6.92 17.21
N LEU A 132 -7.25 6.52 16.21
CA LEU A 132 -7.00 6.84 14.81
C LEU A 132 -8.12 7.64 14.10
N PRO A 133 -8.81 8.60 14.74
CA PRO A 133 -9.97 9.25 14.14
C PRO A 133 -9.65 10.02 12.86
N ALA A 134 -8.56 10.79 12.83
CA ALA A 134 -8.16 11.56 11.66
C ALA A 134 -7.67 10.66 10.50
N TYR A 135 -6.89 9.64 10.82
CA TYR A 135 -6.39 8.67 9.84
C TYR A 135 -7.52 7.86 9.21
N ALA A 136 -8.43 7.32 10.03
CA ALA A 136 -9.58 6.56 9.54
C ALA A 136 -10.49 7.42 8.64
N ALA A 137 -10.75 8.67 9.03
CA ALA A 137 -11.53 9.60 8.21
C ALA A 137 -10.84 9.88 6.86
N ALA A 138 -9.52 10.14 6.87
CA ALA A 138 -8.76 10.38 5.64
C ALA A 138 -8.75 9.16 4.71
N LYS A 139 -8.53 7.95 5.24
CA LYS A 139 -8.52 6.70 4.46
C LYS A 139 -9.92 6.31 3.99
N GLY A 140 -10.97 6.55 4.78
CA GLY A 140 -12.36 6.36 4.35
C GLY A 140 -12.76 7.32 3.24
N GLY A 141 -12.35 8.60 3.34
CA GLY A 141 -12.53 9.59 2.27
C GLY A 141 -11.79 9.22 0.99
N LEU A 142 -10.56 8.73 1.10
CA LEU A 142 -9.78 8.24 -0.04
C LEU A 142 -10.48 7.07 -0.74
N ASP A 143 -11.05 6.12 0.02
CA ASP A 143 -11.80 5.00 -0.52
C ASP A 143 -13.04 5.46 -1.31
N ALA A 144 -13.78 6.44 -0.78
CA ALA A 144 -14.92 7.03 -1.47
C ALA A 144 -14.50 7.79 -2.75
N LEU A 145 -13.40 8.56 -2.69
CA LEU A 145 -12.84 9.27 -3.85
C LEU A 145 -12.45 8.32 -4.98
N MET A 146 -11.83 7.20 -4.67
CA MET A 146 -11.43 6.22 -5.69
C MET A 146 -12.63 5.58 -6.39
N ARG A 147 -13.72 5.29 -5.66
CA ARG A 147 -14.96 4.82 -6.28
C ARG A 147 -15.60 5.87 -7.21
N GLN A 148 -15.53 7.15 -6.82
CA GLN A 148 -16.03 8.24 -7.65
C GLN A 148 -15.23 8.35 -8.96
N ILE A 149 -13.89 8.30 -8.87
CA ILE A 149 -13.00 8.31 -10.05
C ILE A 149 -13.27 7.09 -10.94
N ALA A 150 -13.44 5.90 -10.36
CA ALA A 150 -13.76 4.69 -11.11
C ALA A 150 -15.04 4.82 -11.95
N LEU A 151 -16.07 5.42 -11.36
CA LEU A 151 -17.35 5.64 -12.02
C LEU A 151 -17.26 6.70 -13.14
N GLU A 152 -16.62 7.83 -12.86
CA GLU A 152 -16.56 8.96 -13.79
C GLU A 152 -15.62 8.72 -14.97
N TYR A 153 -14.47 8.09 -14.72
CA TYR A 153 -13.40 7.92 -15.71
C TYR A 153 -13.31 6.51 -16.30
N GLY A 154 -14.11 5.56 -15.80
CA GLY A 154 -14.24 4.23 -16.38
C GLY A 154 -14.61 4.25 -17.88
N PRO A 155 -15.55 5.09 -18.35
CA PRO A 155 -15.85 5.24 -19.79
C PRO A 155 -14.66 5.71 -20.64
N ALA A 156 -13.66 6.40 -20.03
CA ALA A 156 -12.42 6.79 -20.69
C ALA A 156 -11.32 5.69 -20.61
N GLY A 157 -11.63 4.51 -20.07
CA GLY A 157 -10.70 3.41 -19.92
C GLY A 157 -9.78 3.50 -18.71
N ILE A 158 -10.00 4.45 -17.80
CA ILE A 158 -9.20 4.62 -16.58
C ILE A 158 -9.85 3.83 -15.45
N ARG A 159 -9.05 2.92 -14.85
CA ARG A 159 -9.47 2.17 -13.66
C ARG A 159 -8.97 2.86 -12.39
N ALA A 160 -9.73 2.76 -11.31
CA ALA A 160 -9.33 3.31 -10.02
C ALA A 160 -9.64 2.30 -8.90
N ASN A 161 -8.60 1.86 -8.17
CA ASN A 161 -8.71 0.82 -7.14
C ASN A 161 -7.89 1.17 -5.90
N ILE A 162 -8.22 0.50 -4.79
CA ILE A 162 -7.51 0.61 -3.51
C ILE A 162 -6.89 -0.72 -3.12
N VAL A 163 -5.66 -0.68 -2.65
CA VAL A 163 -5.05 -1.72 -1.81
C VAL A 163 -5.22 -1.28 -0.36
N ALA A 164 -5.83 -2.10 0.48
CA ALA A 164 -6.08 -1.81 1.90
C ALA A 164 -5.21 -2.71 2.80
N PRO A 165 -3.98 -2.27 3.18
CA PRO A 165 -3.11 -3.04 4.04
C PRO A 165 -3.64 -3.14 5.48
N GLY A 166 -3.28 -4.25 6.15
CA GLY A 166 -3.24 -4.35 7.60
C GLY A 166 -2.00 -3.66 8.18
N LEU A 167 -1.45 -4.19 9.28
CA LEU A 167 -0.16 -3.72 9.81
C LEU A 167 0.96 -4.22 8.89
N ILE A 168 1.78 -3.27 8.42
CA ILE A 168 2.95 -3.52 7.58
C ILE A 168 4.21 -3.22 8.38
N GLY A 169 5.11 -4.20 8.46
CA GLY A 169 6.23 -4.16 9.40
C GLY A 169 5.78 -4.43 10.84
N GLY A 170 6.58 -4.03 11.80
CA GLY A 170 6.27 -4.19 13.22
C GLY A 170 6.55 -5.61 13.75
N GLU A 171 7.41 -6.36 13.08
CA GLU A 171 7.79 -7.72 13.51
C GLU A 171 8.39 -7.75 14.93
N ASP A 172 8.98 -6.63 15.36
CA ASP A 172 9.55 -6.46 16.70
C ASP A 172 8.50 -6.11 17.78
N LEU A 173 7.25 -5.85 17.37
CA LEU A 173 6.18 -5.54 18.32
C LEU A 173 5.60 -6.84 18.89
N GLU A 174 5.54 -6.90 20.21
CA GLU A 174 4.91 -8.02 20.90
C GLU A 174 3.44 -8.15 20.46
N HIS A 175 3.02 -9.36 20.14
CA HIS A 175 1.66 -9.66 19.68
C HIS A 175 1.23 -8.98 18.36
N ALA A 176 2.15 -8.47 17.55
CA ALA A 176 1.82 -7.78 16.30
C ALA A 176 1.01 -8.66 15.32
N ALA A 177 1.23 -9.97 15.33
CA ALA A 177 0.55 -10.93 14.48
C ALA A 177 -0.80 -11.44 15.05
N ASP A 178 -1.17 -11.02 16.28
CA ASP A 178 -2.42 -11.46 16.89
C ASP A 178 -3.62 -10.94 16.07
N GLY A 179 -4.53 -11.85 15.77
CA GLY A 179 -5.69 -11.53 14.93
C GLY A 179 -5.46 -11.70 13.41
N TYR A 180 -4.24 -12.00 12.98
CA TYR A 180 -3.94 -12.29 11.58
C TYR A 180 -4.00 -13.81 11.29
N PRO A 181 -4.99 -14.31 10.53
CA PRO A 181 -5.07 -15.73 10.18
C PRO A 181 -3.80 -16.31 9.55
N ILE A 182 -3.06 -15.50 8.78
CA ILE A 182 -1.77 -15.92 8.17
C ILE A 182 -0.64 -16.05 9.20
N GLY A 183 -0.81 -15.50 10.42
CA GLY A 183 0.15 -15.63 11.53
C GLY A 183 1.38 -14.70 11.41
N ARG A 184 1.31 -13.64 10.60
CA ARG A 184 2.33 -12.61 10.50
C ARG A 184 1.72 -11.26 10.12
N THR A 185 2.43 -10.19 10.37
CA THR A 185 2.18 -8.87 9.79
C THR A 185 2.58 -8.86 8.30
N GLY A 186 2.13 -7.85 7.56
CA GLY A 186 2.50 -7.69 6.17
C GLY A 186 3.89 -7.08 6.00
N THR A 187 4.44 -7.24 4.81
CA THR A 187 5.67 -6.58 4.36
C THR A 187 5.36 -5.52 3.31
N PRO A 188 6.24 -4.54 3.08
CA PRO A 188 6.11 -3.61 1.96
C PRO A 188 5.92 -4.33 0.61
N GLN A 189 6.54 -5.49 0.41
CA GLN A 189 6.44 -6.31 -0.79
C GLN A 189 5.04 -6.93 -0.97
N ASP A 190 4.35 -7.29 0.13
CA ASP A 190 2.97 -7.78 0.05
C ASP A 190 2.05 -6.70 -0.53
N VAL A 191 2.23 -5.43 -0.12
CA VAL A 191 1.48 -4.28 -0.63
C VAL A 191 1.86 -4.00 -2.09
N ALA A 192 3.16 -3.98 -2.38
CA ALA A 192 3.69 -3.66 -3.70
C ALA A 192 3.20 -4.64 -4.78
N ALA A 193 3.13 -5.93 -4.46
CA ALA A 193 2.61 -6.96 -5.38
C ALA A 193 1.15 -6.69 -5.77
N ALA A 194 0.30 -6.32 -4.81
CA ALA A 194 -1.10 -5.98 -5.05
C ALA A 194 -1.25 -4.69 -5.86
N VAL A 195 -0.43 -3.67 -5.59
CA VAL A 195 -0.42 -2.41 -6.35
C VAL A 195 0.00 -2.68 -7.80
N ALA A 196 1.07 -3.42 -8.03
CA ALA A 196 1.55 -3.76 -9.37
C ALA A 196 0.50 -4.57 -10.15
N PHE A 197 -0.16 -5.55 -9.52
CA PHE A 197 -1.27 -6.28 -10.13
C PHE A 197 -2.40 -5.34 -10.55
N LEU A 198 -2.90 -4.47 -9.66
CA LEU A 198 -3.99 -3.55 -9.98
C LEU A 198 -3.60 -2.49 -11.02
N ALA A 199 -2.33 -2.11 -11.11
CA ALA A 199 -1.81 -1.23 -12.15
C ALA A 199 -1.70 -1.91 -13.52
N SER A 200 -1.57 -3.24 -13.55
CA SER A 200 -1.29 -4.04 -14.75
C SER A 200 -2.52 -4.29 -15.61
N PRO A 201 -2.34 -4.73 -16.89
CA PRO A 201 -3.43 -5.20 -17.75
C PRO A 201 -4.17 -6.44 -17.21
N ALA A 202 -3.54 -7.23 -16.32
CA ALA A 202 -4.19 -8.40 -15.71
C ALA A 202 -5.41 -8.01 -14.85
N ALA A 203 -5.48 -6.76 -14.39
CA ALA A 203 -6.62 -6.21 -13.66
C ALA A 203 -7.61 -5.42 -14.55
N ALA A 204 -7.66 -5.69 -15.87
CA ALA A 204 -8.42 -4.91 -16.83
C ALA A 204 -9.94 -4.80 -16.53
N PHE A 205 -10.50 -5.76 -15.81
CA PHE A 205 -11.93 -5.77 -15.44
C PHE A 205 -12.18 -5.47 -13.96
N ILE A 206 -11.18 -4.85 -13.28
CA ILE A 206 -11.27 -4.48 -11.86
C ILE A 206 -11.19 -2.96 -11.74
N THR A 207 -12.28 -2.32 -11.30
CA THR A 207 -12.34 -0.89 -10.99
C THR A 207 -13.33 -0.63 -9.84
N GLY A 208 -13.06 0.39 -9.02
CA GLY A 208 -13.86 0.74 -7.84
C GLY A 208 -13.70 -0.25 -6.67
N ALA A 209 -12.75 -1.17 -6.75
CA ALA A 209 -12.53 -2.21 -5.75
C ALA A 209 -11.59 -1.74 -4.63
N THR A 210 -11.90 -2.17 -3.40
CA THR A 210 -10.98 -2.14 -2.27
C THR A 210 -10.49 -3.57 -2.02
N LEU A 211 -9.20 -3.80 -2.25
CA LEU A 211 -8.54 -5.10 -2.07
C LEU A 211 -7.83 -5.13 -0.72
N PRO A 212 -8.32 -5.86 0.29
CA PRO A 212 -7.61 -6.08 1.54
C PRO A 212 -6.30 -6.84 1.30
N VAL A 213 -5.19 -6.33 1.83
CA VAL A 213 -3.88 -6.98 1.89
C VAL A 213 -3.46 -7.01 3.35
N ASP A 214 -4.16 -7.81 4.13
CA ASP A 214 -4.22 -7.71 5.58
C ASP A 214 -4.06 -9.07 6.29
N GLY A 215 -3.60 -10.10 5.58
CA GLY A 215 -3.42 -11.44 6.14
C GLY A 215 -4.69 -12.06 6.73
N GLY A 216 -5.86 -11.57 6.30
CA GLY A 216 -7.16 -12.03 6.77
C GLY A 216 -7.67 -11.33 8.03
N LEU A 217 -7.01 -10.26 8.49
CA LEU A 217 -7.43 -9.51 9.68
C LEU A 217 -8.90 -9.08 9.60
N SER A 218 -9.34 -8.59 8.45
CA SER A 218 -10.68 -8.01 8.27
C SER A 218 -11.81 -9.02 8.11
N ILE A 219 -11.52 -10.32 7.95
CA ILE A 219 -12.56 -11.34 7.77
C ILE A 219 -13.03 -11.96 9.10
N ALA A 220 -12.24 -11.81 10.17
CA ALA A 220 -12.52 -12.45 11.44
C ALA A 220 -13.29 -11.51 12.38
N SER A 221 -14.34 -12.07 13.02
CA SER A 221 -14.91 -11.41 14.19
C SER A 221 -13.89 -11.41 15.34
N PRO A 222 -13.71 -10.30 16.08
CA PRO A 222 -12.88 -10.26 17.27
C PRO A 222 -13.19 -11.39 18.27
N ALA A 223 -14.45 -11.84 18.34
CA ALA A 223 -14.86 -12.95 19.17
C ALA A 223 -14.14 -14.27 18.84
N ALA A 224 -13.71 -14.47 17.59
CA ALA A 224 -13.00 -15.68 17.17
C ALA A 224 -11.68 -15.86 17.96
N TYR A 225 -11.02 -14.76 18.29
CA TYR A 225 -9.75 -14.74 19.03
C TYR A 225 -9.92 -14.55 20.53
N LEU A 226 -10.96 -13.83 20.98
CA LEU A 226 -11.16 -13.47 22.37
C LEU A 226 -11.98 -14.49 23.16
N ARG A 227 -12.89 -15.22 22.51
CA ARG A 227 -13.73 -16.22 23.19
C ARG A 227 -13.08 -17.59 23.17
N PRO A 228 -12.85 -18.22 24.35
CA PRO A 228 -12.18 -19.51 24.45
C PRO A 228 -12.88 -20.65 23.67
N ASP A 229 -14.22 -20.65 23.64
CA ASP A 229 -15.01 -21.65 22.92
C ASP A 229 -14.89 -21.57 21.40
N LEU A 230 -14.70 -20.35 20.83
CA LEU A 230 -14.45 -20.15 19.42
C LEU A 230 -12.97 -20.37 19.07
N ARG A 231 -12.07 -19.88 19.92
CA ARG A 231 -10.63 -20.08 19.76
C ARG A 231 -10.24 -21.56 19.72
N ALA A 232 -10.92 -22.41 20.54
CA ALA A 232 -10.69 -23.85 20.54
C ALA A 232 -11.08 -24.55 19.22
N ARG A 233 -11.76 -23.88 18.30
CA ARG A 233 -12.18 -24.45 17.01
C ARG A 233 -11.11 -24.24 15.92
N PHE A 234 -10.09 -23.43 16.15
CA PHE A 234 -8.99 -23.30 15.19
C PHE A 234 -8.29 -24.64 15.04
N THR A 235 -8.07 -25.04 13.79
CA THR A 235 -7.27 -26.23 13.49
C THR A 235 -5.84 -26.02 13.96
N PRO A 236 -5.22 -26.95 14.69
CA PRO A 236 -3.82 -26.83 15.06
C PRO A 236 -2.95 -26.69 13.81
N THR A 237 -2.05 -25.72 13.80
CA THR A 237 -1.08 -25.55 12.72
C THR A 237 -0.19 -26.80 12.70
N PRO A 238 -0.04 -27.52 11.55
CA PRO A 238 0.94 -28.59 11.45
C PRO A 238 2.31 -28.04 11.83
N SER A 239 2.99 -28.65 12.77
CA SER A 239 4.39 -28.32 13.07
C SER A 239 5.19 -28.48 11.78
N ARG A 240 5.74 -27.40 11.24
CA ARG A 240 6.77 -27.50 10.20
C ARG A 240 7.99 -28.08 10.90
N SER A 241 8.17 -29.40 10.79
CA SER A 241 9.41 -30.04 11.16
C SER A 241 10.51 -29.47 10.24
N HIS A 242 11.34 -28.59 10.78
CA HIS A 242 12.63 -28.31 10.18
C HIS A 242 13.57 -29.47 10.48
N ASP A 243 13.25 -30.66 9.97
CA ASP A 243 14.21 -31.72 9.84
C ASP A 243 15.18 -31.33 8.72
N LYS A 244 16.18 -30.56 9.10
CA LYS A 244 17.43 -30.55 8.34
C LYS A 244 18.09 -31.90 8.58
N GLU A 245 17.76 -32.90 7.78
CA GLU A 245 18.64 -34.02 7.57
C GLU A 245 19.93 -33.49 6.92
N SER A 246 20.95 -33.28 7.75
CA SER A 246 22.32 -33.16 7.26
C SER A 246 22.68 -34.50 6.63
N PRO A 247 23.12 -34.57 5.35
CA PRO A 247 23.60 -35.80 4.81
C PRO A 247 24.86 -36.21 5.58
N SER A 248 24.81 -37.34 6.26
CA SER A 248 25.98 -37.98 6.86
C SER A 248 26.97 -38.30 5.74
N ILE A 249 28.14 -37.65 5.75
CA ILE A 249 29.29 -38.00 4.92
C ILE A 249 29.72 -39.39 5.34
N GLY A 250 29.37 -40.37 4.54
CA GLY A 250 29.84 -41.76 4.70
C GLY A 250 31.37 -41.80 4.60
N ASP A 251 31.98 -42.33 5.66
CA ASP A 251 33.37 -42.71 5.75
C ASP A 251 33.67 -43.78 4.66
N GLN A 252 34.36 -43.40 3.58
CA GLN A 252 34.94 -44.32 2.64
C GLN A 252 36.38 -44.63 3.07
N SER A 253 36.51 -45.62 3.92
CA SER A 253 37.76 -46.29 4.16
C SER A 253 38.22 -47.01 2.89
N VAL A 254 39.32 -46.53 2.31
CA VAL A 254 40.04 -47.15 1.21
C VAL A 254 40.80 -48.38 1.74
N PRO A 255 40.66 -49.61 1.17
CA PRO A 255 41.60 -50.71 1.46
C PRO A 255 42.91 -50.46 0.74
N ARG A 256 44.02 -50.61 1.52
CA ARG A 256 45.37 -50.74 0.96
C ARG A 256 45.58 -52.19 0.51
N GLU A 257 45.90 -52.34 -0.74
CA GLU A 257 46.92 -53.30 -1.26
C GLU A 257 47.52 -52.70 -2.53
#